data_b05167dcc270aafe6eff236f2d868c04
#
_entry.id   b05167dcc270aafe6eff236f2d868c04
#
_cell.length_a   1.000
_cell.length_b   1.000
_cell.length_c   1.000
_cell.angle_alpha   90.00
_cell.angle_beta   90.00
_cell.angle_gamma   90.00
#
_symmetry.space_group_name_H-M   'P 1'
#
loop_
_entity.id
_entity.type
_entity.pdbx_description
1 polymer ?
#
loop_
_entity_poly.entity_id
_entity_poly.type
_entity_poly.pdbx_seq_one_letter_code
_entity_poly.pdbx_strand_id
1 'polypeptide(L)'
;MQLKLNKTFKIYRMKDITVGIKLEMYLKEWLETAMGRPVRFPSKSYENALLHRFLVRGGQNRMVDDNVLLVITDCHYRKPETYNCLGRDGRRAMAAAIDALFRIDLWSGCAGLVGSKGNLNNGIEEWCRRKGISPQNREAVRQKFYRMRKAYQERGIIIGKIYGKSVR
;
A
#
# COMPACT_ATOMS: atom_id res chain seq x y z
N MET A 1 36.03 42.04 8.64
CA MET A 1 35.69 41.72 7.23
C MET A 1 35.34 40.25 7.17
N GLN A 2 34.03 39.92 7.32
CA GLN A 2 33.55 38.54 7.40
C GLN A 2 33.02 38.13 6.03
N LEU A 3 33.70 37.16 5.43
CA LEU A 3 33.27 36.52 4.19
C LEU A 3 32.17 35.48 4.52
N LYS A 4 30.93 35.85 4.23
CA LYS A 4 29.78 34.88 4.23
C LYS A 4 29.95 33.96 3.03
N LEU A 5 30.36 32.72 3.25
CA LEU A 5 30.25 31.65 2.26
C LEU A 5 28.78 31.18 2.21
N ASN A 6 28.01 31.73 1.29
CA ASN A 6 26.74 31.18 0.89
C ASN A 6 27.00 29.91 0.04
N LYS A 7 27.11 28.76 0.68
CA LYS A 7 27.01 27.47 -0.02
C LYS A 7 25.55 27.19 -0.32
N THR A 8 25.08 27.70 -1.45
CA THR A 8 23.82 27.23 -2.05
C THR A 8 24.07 25.81 -2.54
N PHE A 9 23.79 24.82 -1.70
CA PHE A 9 23.67 23.42 -2.13
C PHE A 9 22.49 23.34 -3.08
N LYS A 10 22.73 23.40 -4.37
CA LYS A 10 21.81 23.04 -5.42
C LYS A 10 21.61 21.51 -5.28
N ILE A 11 20.61 21.08 -4.52
CA ILE A 11 20.18 19.70 -4.46
C ILE A 11 19.63 19.38 -5.86
N TYR A 12 20.47 18.84 -6.73
CA TYR A 12 20.01 18.18 -7.93
C TYR A 12 19.16 16.99 -7.45
N ARG A 13 17.84 17.14 -7.44
CA ARG A 13 16.92 16.02 -7.29
C ARG A 13 17.20 15.10 -8.47
N MET A 14 18.01 14.07 -8.26
CA MET A 14 18.14 12.97 -9.21
C MET A 14 16.72 12.47 -9.47
N LYS A 15 16.33 12.42 -10.74
CA LYS A 15 15.00 11.98 -11.15
C LYS A 15 14.84 10.55 -10.66
N ASP A 16 13.88 10.32 -9.77
CA ASP A 16 13.61 8.99 -9.23
C ASP A 16 13.41 7.98 -10.35
N ILE A 17 14.12 6.86 -10.29
CA ILE A 17 13.92 5.74 -11.19
C ILE A 17 12.71 4.96 -10.67
N THR A 18 11.73 4.75 -11.53
CA THR A 18 10.45 4.14 -11.14
C THR A 18 10.09 2.97 -12.04
N VAL A 19 9.35 2.02 -11.47
CA VAL A 19 8.64 0.96 -12.22
C VAL A 19 7.14 1.13 -12.05
N GLY A 20 6.39 0.75 -13.09
CA GLY A 20 4.93 0.78 -13.04
C GLY A 20 4.35 -0.56 -12.58
N ILE A 21 3.21 -0.50 -11.91
CA ILE A 21 2.35 -1.64 -11.64
C ILE A 21 0.88 -1.26 -11.83
N LYS A 22 0.03 -2.26 -12.06
CA LYS A 22 -1.43 -2.09 -12.07
C LYS A 22 -2.03 -2.52 -10.75
N LEU A 23 -2.85 -1.66 -10.15
CA LEU A 23 -3.62 -1.94 -8.93
C LEU A 23 -5.10 -1.63 -9.15
N GLU A 24 -5.96 -2.23 -8.34
CA GLU A 24 -7.35 -1.80 -8.17
C GLU A 24 -7.40 -0.35 -7.69
N MET A 25 -8.40 0.42 -8.12
CA MET A 25 -8.44 1.87 -7.88
C MET A 25 -8.42 2.23 -6.39
N TYR A 26 -9.14 1.49 -5.54
CA TYR A 26 -9.11 1.74 -4.10
C TYR A 26 -7.73 1.47 -3.46
N LEU A 27 -6.99 0.47 -3.97
CA LEU A 27 -5.61 0.19 -3.51
C LEU A 27 -4.66 1.30 -3.92
N LYS A 28 -4.79 1.78 -5.15
CA LYS A 28 -4.00 2.92 -5.65
C LYS A 28 -4.23 4.16 -4.79
N GLU A 29 -5.50 4.55 -4.59
CA GLU A 29 -5.87 5.75 -3.84
C GLU A 29 -5.35 5.68 -2.39
N TRP A 30 -5.56 4.55 -1.73
CA TRP A 30 -5.06 4.30 -0.39
C TRP A 30 -3.53 4.38 -0.31
N LEU A 31 -2.82 3.69 -1.22
CA LEU A 31 -1.37 3.59 -1.20
C LEU A 31 -0.72 4.95 -1.48
N GLU A 32 -1.22 5.68 -2.48
CA GLU A 32 -0.71 7.01 -2.83
C GLU A 32 -1.01 8.05 -1.74
N THR A 33 -2.13 7.92 -1.02
CA THR A 33 -2.44 8.77 0.14
C THR A 33 -1.47 8.50 1.29
N ALA A 34 -1.12 7.24 1.52
CA ALA A 34 -0.22 6.86 2.60
C ALA A 34 1.26 7.14 2.32
N MET A 35 1.71 6.99 1.08
CA MET A 35 3.14 6.96 0.71
C MET A 35 3.55 7.99 -0.35
N GLY A 36 2.60 8.79 -0.87
CA GLY A 36 2.87 9.83 -1.87
C GLY A 36 2.89 9.33 -3.31
N ARG A 37 3.18 10.24 -4.22
CA ARG A 37 3.28 10.01 -5.67
C ARG A 37 4.60 10.56 -6.20
N PRO A 38 5.50 9.73 -6.78
CA PRO A 38 5.45 8.27 -6.85
C PRO A 38 5.56 7.61 -5.48
N VAL A 39 5.08 6.37 -5.35
CA VAL A 39 5.10 5.60 -4.10
C VAL A 39 6.52 5.22 -3.73
N ARG A 40 6.93 5.51 -2.50
CA ARG A 40 8.25 5.14 -1.99
C ARG A 40 8.09 4.29 -0.73
N PHE A 41 8.44 3.01 -0.82
CA PHE A 41 8.47 2.15 0.36
C PHE A 41 9.68 2.47 1.25
N PRO A 42 9.54 2.35 2.58
CA PRO A 42 10.68 2.46 3.49
C PRO A 42 11.77 1.45 3.12
N SER A 43 13.04 1.86 3.16
CA SER A 43 14.17 1.04 2.71
C SER A 43 14.29 -0.33 3.40
N LYS A 44 13.81 -0.44 4.64
CA LYS A 44 13.81 -1.69 5.42
C LYS A 44 12.47 -2.43 5.43
N SER A 45 11.48 -1.99 4.65
CA SER A 45 10.18 -2.67 4.58
C SER A 45 10.25 -3.95 3.76
N TYR A 46 9.31 -4.85 4.04
CA TYR A 46 9.14 -6.08 3.27
C TYR A 46 8.86 -5.79 1.79
N GLU A 47 8.01 -4.79 1.51
CA GLU A 47 7.63 -4.39 0.15
C GLU A 47 8.84 -3.89 -0.64
N ASN A 48 9.73 -3.12 0.00
CA ASN A 48 10.96 -2.66 -0.65
C ASN A 48 11.91 -3.83 -0.93
N ALA A 49 12.09 -4.75 0.02
CA ALA A 49 12.90 -5.95 -0.19
C ALA A 49 12.33 -6.84 -1.29
N LEU A 50 11.01 -7.01 -1.33
CA LEU A 50 10.30 -7.75 -2.36
C LEU A 50 10.48 -7.10 -3.75
N LEU A 51 10.34 -5.77 -3.83
CA LEU A 51 10.57 -5.01 -5.06
C LEU A 51 11.97 -5.32 -5.61
N HIS A 52 13.02 -5.15 -4.79
CA HIS A 52 14.40 -5.42 -5.19
C HIS A 52 14.66 -6.88 -5.61
N ARG A 53 13.98 -7.83 -4.97
CA ARG A 53 14.08 -9.25 -5.32
C ARG A 53 13.63 -9.54 -6.75
N PHE A 54 12.57 -8.87 -7.20
CA PHE A 54 11.96 -9.10 -8.51
C PHE A 54 12.45 -8.16 -9.62
N LEU A 55 13.27 -7.15 -9.29
CA LEU A 55 13.88 -6.32 -10.31
C LEU A 55 14.83 -7.12 -11.20
N VAL A 56 14.68 -6.95 -12.51
CA VAL A 56 15.53 -7.52 -13.53
C VAL A 56 16.23 -6.43 -14.34
N ARG A 57 17.30 -6.82 -15.05
CA ARG A 57 18.08 -5.91 -15.88
C ARG A 57 17.30 -5.53 -17.13
N GLY A 58 17.28 -4.21 -17.43
CA GLY A 58 16.76 -3.69 -18.68
C GLY A 58 15.28 -3.97 -18.91
N GLY A 59 14.82 -3.68 -20.11
CA GLY A 59 13.45 -3.93 -20.53
C GLY A 59 12.48 -2.78 -20.27
N GLN A 60 11.19 -3.09 -20.46
CA GLN A 60 10.13 -2.11 -20.31
C GLN A 60 9.74 -1.97 -18.84
N ASN A 61 10.02 -0.81 -18.25
CA ASN A 61 9.72 -0.54 -16.84
C ASN A 61 8.27 -0.08 -16.60
N ARG A 62 7.50 0.16 -17.65
CA ARG A 62 6.07 0.51 -17.60
C ARG A 62 5.29 -0.24 -18.65
N MET A 63 4.07 -0.63 -18.30
CA MET A 63 3.07 -1.17 -19.20
C MET A 63 1.97 -0.13 -19.46
N VAL A 64 1.20 -0.29 -20.53
CA VAL A 64 0.15 0.68 -20.93
C VAL A 64 -0.91 0.87 -19.85
N ASP A 65 -1.22 -0.17 -19.10
CA ASP A 65 -2.26 -0.18 -18.07
C ASP A 65 -1.73 0.02 -16.64
N ASP A 66 -0.43 0.30 -16.48
CA ASP A 66 0.14 0.64 -15.17
C ASP A 66 -0.46 1.96 -14.67
N ASN A 67 -0.93 1.95 -13.44
CA ASN A 67 -1.59 3.11 -12.82
C ASN A 67 -0.92 3.59 -11.53
N VAL A 68 0.11 2.89 -11.06
CA VAL A 68 0.93 3.27 -9.89
C VAL A 68 2.40 3.19 -10.24
N LEU A 69 3.17 4.18 -9.79
CA LEU A 69 4.62 4.22 -9.94
C LEU A 69 5.29 3.96 -8.60
N LEU A 70 6.17 2.96 -8.57
CA LEU A 70 6.99 2.61 -7.43
C LEU A 70 8.41 3.13 -7.63
N VAL A 71 8.93 3.87 -6.66
CA VAL A 71 10.32 4.32 -6.66
C VAL A 71 11.23 3.16 -6.30
N ILE A 72 12.27 2.96 -7.12
CA ILE A 72 13.34 2.03 -6.81
C ILE A 72 14.34 2.76 -5.94
N THR A 73 14.47 2.35 -4.68
CA THR A 73 15.45 2.91 -3.75
C THR A 73 16.85 2.40 -4.06
N ASP A 74 17.88 3.14 -3.64
CA ASP A 74 19.25 2.68 -3.81
C ASP A 74 19.51 1.35 -3.10
N CYS A 75 20.19 0.45 -3.79
CA CYS A 75 20.60 -0.83 -3.27
C CYS A 75 22.05 -1.12 -3.68
N HIS A 76 22.88 -1.46 -2.71
CA HIS A 76 24.31 -1.69 -2.95
C HIS A 76 24.58 -2.76 -4.02
N TYR A 77 23.77 -3.81 -4.05
CA TYR A 77 23.96 -4.96 -4.98
C TYR A 77 23.17 -4.83 -6.29
N ARG A 78 22.16 -3.96 -6.36
CA ARG A 78 21.29 -3.79 -7.53
C ARG A 78 21.03 -2.31 -7.77
N LYS A 79 21.92 -1.69 -8.53
CA LYS A 79 21.79 -0.28 -8.88
C LYS A 79 20.54 -0.05 -9.72
N PRO A 80 19.70 0.94 -9.38
CA PRO A 80 18.45 1.24 -10.09
C PRO A 80 18.63 1.52 -11.58
N GLU A 81 19.78 2.07 -11.98
CA GLU A 81 20.10 2.36 -13.39
C GLU A 81 20.16 1.08 -14.23
N THR A 82 20.52 -0.04 -13.60
CA THR A 82 20.69 -1.33 -14.28
C THR A 82 19.50 -2.26 -14.05
N TYR A 83 18.98 -2.28 -12.82
CA TYR A 83 17.86 -3.12 -12.40
C TYR A 83 16.62 -2.26 -12.22
N ASN A 84 15.90 -2.02 -13.29
CA ASN A 84 14.79 -1.06 -13.36
C ASN A 84 13.53 -1.59 -14.05
N CYS A 85 13.40 -2.90 -14.19
CA CYS A 85 12.23 -3.53 -14.79
C CYS A 85 11.62 -4.58 -13.86
N LEU A 86 10.28 -4.66 -13.84
CA LEU A 86 9.52 -5.73 -13.21
C LEU A 86 8.90 -6.61 -14.28
N GLY A 87 9.26 -7.90 -14.28
CA GLY A 87 8.57 -8.91 -15.06
C GLY A 87 7.16 -9.18 -14.55
N ARG A 88 6.41 -10.03 -15.25
CA ARG A 88 5.02 -10.39 -14.92
C ARG A 88 4.85 -10.88 -13.48
N ASP A 89 5.74 -11.78 -13.03
CA ASP A 89 5.66 -12.35 -11.68
C ASP A 89 6.00 -11.33 -10.60
N GLY A 90 6.97 -10.44 -10.86
CA GLY A 90 7.29 -9.34 -9.95
C GLY A 90 6.13 -8.37 -9.78
N ARG A 91 5.43 -8.01 -10.86
CA ARG A 91 4.23 -7.17 -10.82
C ARG A 91 3.12 -7.81 -9.99
N ARG A 92 2.88 -9.11 -10.20
CA ARG A 92 1.90 -9.89 -9.45
C ARG A 92 2.27 -9.99 -7.97
N ALA A 93 3.53 -10.27 -7.64
CA ALA A 93 4.02 -10.35 -6.28
C ALA A 93 3.87 -9.01 -5.54
N MET A 94 4.23 -7.89 -6.20
CA MET A 94 4.06 -6.55 -5.62
C MET A 94 2.59 -6.21 -5.38
N ALA A 95 1.70 -6.48 -6.34
CA ALA A 95 0.26 -6.27 -6.18
C ALA A 95 -0.32 -7.08 -5.00
N ALA A 96 0.11 -8.34 -4.86
CA ALA A 96 -0.31 -9.20 -3.76
C ALA A 96 0.20 -8.70 -2.39
N ALA A 97 1.44 -8.23 -2.30
CA ALA A 97 2.01 -7.67 -1.07
C ALA A 97 1.29 -6.38 -0.65
N ILE A 98 0.99 -5.51 -1.61
CA ILE A 98 0.24 -4.28 -1.36
C ILE A 98 -1.21 -4.60 -0.91
N ASP A 99 -1.86 -5.58 -1.53
CA ASP A 99 -3.19 -6.04 -1.09
C ASP A 99 -3.16 -6.62 0.32
N ALA A 100 -2.12 -7.36 0.68
CA ALA A 100 -1.94 -7.88 2.03
C ALA A 100 -1.76 -6.75 3.07
N LEU A 101 -0.94 -5.76 2.75
CA LEU A 101 -0.73 -4.58 3.61
C LEU A 101 -2.03 -3.79 3.79
N PHE A 102 -2.78 -3.58 2.70
CA PHE A 102 -4.11 -2.95 2.75
C PHE A 102 -5.09 -3.71 3.66
N ARG A 103 -5.12 -5.04 3.56
CA ARG A 103 -5.99 -5.87 4.41
C ARG A 103 -5.68 -5.71 5.89
N ILE A 104 -4.40 -5.64 6.24
CA ILE A 104 -3.96 -5.41 7.62
C ILE A 104 -4.45 -4.05 8.13
N ASP A 105 -4.26 -2.99 7.33
CA ASP A 105 -4.68 -1.63 7.71
C ASP A 105 -6.22 -1.51 7.80
N LEU A 106 -6.95 -2.08 6.83
CA LEU A 106 -8.42 -2.11 6.84
C LEU A 106 -8.95 -2.87 8.06
N TRP A 107 -8.35 -4.03 8.35
CA TRP A 107 -8.74 -4.85 9.48
C TRP A 107 -8.48 -4.14 10.81
N SER A 108 -7.29 -3.59 10.98
CA SER A 108 -6.91 -2.83 12.18
C SER A 108 -7.82 -1.63 12.42
N GLY A 109 -8.24 -0.97 11.33
CA GLY A 109 -9.08 0.22 11.42
C GLY A 109 -10.57 -0.05 11.64
N CYS A 110 -11.08 -1.22 11.25
CA CYS A 110 -12.52 -1.50 11.22
C CYS A 110 -12.96 -2.69 12.08
N ALA A 111 -12.05 -3.59 12.51
CA ALA A 111 -12.44 -4.79 13.27
C ALA A 111 -13.12 -4.45 14.60
N GLY A 112 -12.70 -3.41 15.31
CA GLY A 112 -13.30 -2.95 16.55
C GLY A 112 -14.72 -2.41 16.42
N LEU A 113 -15.19 -2.14 15.20
CA LEU A 113 -16.55 -1.67 14.92
C LEU A 113 -17.56 -2.84 14.84
N VAL A 114 -17.05 -4.07 14.70
CA VAL A 114 -17.88 -5.27 14.61
C VAL A 114 -18.52 -5.55 15.97
N GLY A 115 -19.85 -5.55 16.02
CA GLY A 115 -20.61 -5.79 17.26
C GLY A 115 -20.85 -4.53 18.12
N SER A 116 -20.33 -3.37 17.74
CA SER A 116 -20.74 -2.10 18.33
C SER A 116 -22.17 -1.76 17.90
N LYS A 117 -22.90 -1.00 18.74
CA LYS A 117 -24.23 -0.47 18.37
C LYS A 117 -24.20 0.52 17.21
N GLY A 118 -23.00 0.90 16.74
CA GLY A 118 -22.80 1.77 15.59
C GLY A 118 -22.99 1.04 14.27
N ASN A 119 -23.30 1.79 13.24
CA ASN A 119 -23.43 1.26 11.90
C ASN A 119 -22.04 0.95 11.32
N LEU A 120 -21.69 -0.34 11.19
CA LEU A 120 -20.42 -0.81 10.63
C LEU A 120 -20.14 -0.20 9.25
N ASN A 121 -21.17 -0.05 8.42
CA ASN A 121 -21.00 0.56 7.10
C ASN A 121 -20.52 2.00 7.19
N ASN A 122 -21.12 2.80 8.08
CA ASN A 122 -20.68 4.19 8.31
C ASN A 122 -19.24 4.24 8.82
N GLY A 123 -18.85 3.30 9.67
CA GLY A 123 -17.47 3.20 10.16
C GLY A 123 -16.47 2.88 9.05
N ILE A 124 -16.82 1.96 8.12
CA ILE A 124 -15.98 1.65 6.95
C ILE A 124 -15.91 2.87 6.02
N GLU A 125 -17.02 3.56 5.76
CA GLU A 125 -17.03 4.78 4.94
C GLU A 125 -16.16 5.88 5.53
N GLU A 126 -16.24 6.12 6.83
CA GLU A 126 -15.40 7.09 7.52
C GLU A 126 -13.91 6.69 7.45
N TRP A 127 -13.59 5.41 7.60
CA TRP A 127 -12.24 4.90 7.40
C TRP A 127 -11.76 5.16 5.97
N CYS A 128 -12.58 4.85 4.95
CA CYS A 128 -12.26 5.13 3.55
C CYS A 128 -12.00 6.62 3.31
N ARG A 129 -12.83 7.50 3.86
CA ARG A 129 -12.66 8.95 3.75
C ARG A 129 -11.33 9.40 4.31
N ARG A 130 -10.96 8.94 5.51
CA ARG A 130 -9.66 9.25 6.15
C ARG A 130 -8.46 8.72 5.37
N LYS A 131 -8.64 7.60 4.67
CA LYS A 131 -7.59 6.96 3.84
C LYS A 131 -7.53 7.48 2.40
N GLY A 132 -8.30 8.53 2.06
CA GLY A 132 -8.30 9.15 0.75
C GLY A 132 -8.96 8.33 -0.35
N ILE A 133 -9.80 7.34 0.01
CA ILE A 133 -10.51 6.49 -0.95
C ILE A 133 -11.77 7.22 -1.41
N SER A 134 -11.88 7.40 -2.72
CA SER A 134 -13.00 8.11 -3.35
C SER A 134 -14.34 7.38 -3.16
N PRO A 135 -15.48 8.09 -3.14
CA PRO A 135 -16.81 7.51 -2.90
C PRO A 135 -17.15 6.32 -3.81
N GLN A 136 -16.79 6.39 -5.09
CA GLN A 136 -17.06 5.34 -6.08
C GLN A 136 -16.32 4.03 -5.79
N ASN A 137 -15.24 4.07 -5.03
CA ASN A 137 -14.41 2.90 -4.70
C ASN A 137 -14.71 2.29 -3.32
N ARG A 138 -15.55 2.95 -2.48
CA ARG A 138 -15.85 2.51 -1.11
C ARG A 138 -16.62 1.21 -1.05
N GLU A 139 -17.50 0.96 -2.02
CA GLU A 139 -18.25 -0.29 -2.08
C GLU A 139 -17.31 -1.51 -2.23
N ALA A 140 -16.29 -1.41 -3.07
CA ALA A 140 -15.29 -2.47 -3.24
C ALA A 140 -14.54 -2.76 -1.92
N VAL A 141 -14.22 -1.71 -1.15
CA VAL A 141 -13.59 -1.84 0.18
C VAL A 141 -14.53 -2.51 1.17
N ARG A 142 -15.81 -2.09 1.20
CA ARG A 142 -16.83 -2.68 2.07
C ARG A 142 -17.00 -4.17 1.80
N GLN A 143 -17.13 -4.56 0.55
CA GLN A 143 -17.23 -5.97 0.17
C GLN A 143 -15.97 -6.77 0.52
N LYS A 144 -14.79 -6.16 0.37
CA LYS A 144 -13.54 -6.79 0.79
C LYS A 144 -13.50 -7.03 2.28
N PHE A 145 -13.91 -6.06 3.11
CA PHE A 145 -14.00 -6.23 4.55
C PHE A 145 -14.94 -7.36 4.95
N TYR A 146 -16.13 -7.44 4.34
CA TYR A 146 -17.10 -8.51 4.63
C TYR A 146 -16.58 -9.89 4.22
N ARG A 147 -15.89 -10.02 3.09
CA ARG A 147 -15.24 -11.30 2.69
C ARG A 147 -14.17 -11.72 3.69
N MET A 148 -13.34 -10.78 4.14
CA MET A 148 -12.34 -11.06 5.18
C MET A 148 -13.00 -11.53 6.48
N ARG A 149 -14.04 -10.83 6.94
CA ARG A 149 -14.81 -11.19 8.14
C ARG A 149 -15.40 -12.58 8.02
N LYS A 150 -16.04 -12.91 6.91
CA LYS A 150 -16.61 -14.23 6.62
C LYS A 150 -15.54 -15.33 6.69
N ALA A 151 -14.40 -15.12 6.05
CA ALA A 151 -13.29 -16.09 6.06
C ALA A 151 -12.75 -16.36 7.48
N TYR A 152 -12.72 -15.35 8.36
CA TYR A 152 -12.35 -15.56 9.77
C TYR A 152 -13.43 -16.31 10.53
N GLN A 153 -14.71 -16.00 10.32
CA GLN A 153 -15.84 -16.69 10.96
C GLN A 153 -15.87 -18.17 10.59
N GLU A 154 -15.63 -18.52 9.32
CA GLU A 154 -15.56 -19.91 8.84
C GLU A 154 -14.42 -20.70 9.50
N ARG A 155 -13.38 -20.03 9.98
CA ARG A 155 -12.27 -20.62 10.76
C ARG A 155 -12.52 -20.61 12.27
N GLY A 156 -13.74 -20.30 12.71
CA GLY A 156 -14.10 -20.22 14.13
C GLY A 156 -13.55 -18.99 14.85
N ILE A 157 -12.94 -18.03 14.13
CA ILE A 157 -12.44 -16.79 14.71
C ILE A 157 -13.57 -15.77 14.70
N ILE A 158 -14.23 -15.60 15.84
CA ILE A 158 -15.31 -14.61 16.02
C ILE A 158 -14.70 -13.30 16.50
N ILE A 159 -14.63 -12.33 15.59
CA ILE A 159 -14.10 -11.01 15.90
C ILE A 159 -15.27 -10.07 16.24
N GLY A 160 -15.13 -9.30 17.32
CA GLY A 160 -16.13 -8.35 17.83
C GLY A 160 -17.05 -8.92 18.91
N LYS A 161 -16.83 -10.12 19.41
CA LYS A 161 -17.38 -10.49 20.73
C LYS A 161 -16.49 -9.85 21.79
N ILE A 162 -17.04 -8.82 22.44
CA ILE A 162 -16.49 -8.35 23.71
C ILE A 162 -16.54 -9.58 24.65
N TYR A 163 -15.38 -10.02 25.12
CA TYR A 163 -15.28 -10.95 26.25
C TYR A 163 -15.94 -10.27 27.44
N GLY A 164 -17.18 -10.69 27.78
CA GLY A 164 -17.88 -10.05 28.88
C GLY A 164 -19.37 -10.36 28.97
N LYS A 165 -19.85 -11.49 28.43
CA LYS A 165 -21.09 -12.11 28.93
C LYS A 165 -20.82 -13.58 29.17
N SER A 166 -20.41 -13.89 30.41
CA SER A 166 -20.60 -15.20 31.00
C SER A 166 -22.06 -15.59 30.78
N VAL A 167 -22.27 -16.67 30.02
CA VAL A 167 -23.58 -17.33 29.95
C VAL A 167 -23.77 -17.97 31.32
N ARG A 168 -24.76 -17.48 32.08
CA ARG A 168 -25.33 -18.19 33.20
C ARG A 168 -26.24 -19.30 32.65
#